data_de2ac6543250e6c673fcd6da5b768f26
#
_entry.id   de2ac6543250e6c673fcd6da5b768f26
#
_cell.length_a   1.000
_cell.length_b   1.000
_cell.length_c   1.000
_cell.angle_alpha   90.00
_cell.angle_beta   90.00
_cell.angle_gamma   90.00
#
_symmetry.space_group_name_H-M   'P 1'
#
loop_
_entity.id
_entity.type
_entity.pdbx_description
1 polymer ?
#
loop_
_entity_poly.entity_id
_entity_poly.type
_entity_poly.pdbx_seq_one_letter_code
_entity_poly.pdbx_strand_id
1 'polypeptide(L)' 'MALVRLRNNTGVAQNIVYDGRQIVMGPHEENDFVQPVADKFLEIRSPLVGIV' A
#
# COMPACT_ATOMS: atom_id res chain seq x y z
N MET A 1 -3.39 -15.47 9.84
CA MET A 1 -3.74 -14.58 8.71
C MET A 1 -2.46 -14.11 8.03
N ALA A 2 -2.39 -14.24 6.72
CA ALA A 2 -1.20 -13.81 5.99
C ALA A 2 -1.22 -12.31 5.76
N LEU A 3 -0.07 -11.67 5.95
CA LEU A 3 0.11 -10.26 5.64
C LEU A 3 1.02 -10.14 4.43
N VAL A 4 0.83 -9.07 3.68
CA VAL A 4 1.67 -8.76 2.53
C VAL A 4 2.44 -7.49 2.86
N ARG A 5 3.76 -7.54 2.74
CA ARG A 5 4.59 -6.36 2.96
C ARG A 5 4.71 -5.59 1.66
N LEU A 6 4.32 -4.33 1.72
CA LEU A 6 4.43 -3.40 0.59
C LEU A 6 5.41 -2.30 0.93
N ARG A 7 5.96 -1.70 -0.12
CA ARG A 7 6.84 -0.55 0.00
C ARG A 7 6.38 0.54 -0.96
N ASN A 8 6.33 1.77 -0.46
CA ASN A 8 6.16 2.94 -1.29
C ASN A 8 7.53 3.30 -1.90
N ASN A 9 7.67 3.08 -3.19
CA ASN A 9 8.94 3.28 -3.90
C ASN A 9 9.13 4.74 -4.36
N THR A 10 8.34 5.66 -3.82
CA THR A 10 8.40 7.07 -4.19
C THR A 10 8.73 7.95 -2.99
N GLY A 11 9.12 9.18 -3.26
CA GLY A 11 9.34 10.19 -2.23
C GLY A 11 8.07 10.96 -1.85
N VAL A 12 6.91 10.47 -2.27
CA VAL A 12 5.61 11.11 -2.01
C VAL A 12 4.69 10.10 -1.37
N ALA A 13 3.93 10.54 -0.34
CA ALA A 13 2.97 9.67 0.31
C ALA A 13 1.93 9.17 -0.69
N GLN A 14 1.61 7.89 -0.61
CA GLN A 14 0.58 7.25 -1.42
C GLN A 14 -0.59 6.90 -0.52
N ASN A 15 -1.80 7.11 -0.99
CA ASN A 15 -2.97 6.77 -0.20
C ASN A 15 -4.05 6.13 -1.07
N ILE A 16 -4.87 5.33 -0.41
CA ILE A 16 -6.04 4.71 -1.03
C ILE A 16 -7.21 4.80 -0.05
N VAL A 17 -8.41 4.62 -0.56
CA VAL A 17 -9.59 4.46 0.28
C VAL A 17 -10.03 3.01 0.19
N TYR A 18 -10.14 2.34 1.33
CA TYR A 18 -10.60 0.96 1.41
C TYR A 18 -11.63 0.85 2.54
N ASP A 19 -12.79 0.32 2.22
CA ASP A 19 -13.88 0.13 3.19
C ASP A 19 -14.20 1.42 3.95
N GLY A 20 -14.29 2.54 3.22
CA GLY A 20 -14.60 3.85 3.79
C GLY A 20 -13.48 4.46 4.62
N ARG A 21 -12.30 3.85 4.65
CA ARG A 21 -11.15 4.34 5.42
C ARG A 21 -10.03 4.75 4.49
N GLN A 22 -9.37 5.84 4.83
CA GLN A 22 -8.17 6.25 4.12
C GLN A 22 -6.95 5.54 4.70
N ILE A 23 -6.20 4.88 3.83
CA ILE A 23 -4.98 4.17 4.21
C ILE A 23 -3.82 4.88 3.53
N VAL A 24 -2.85 5.33 4.33
CA VAL A 24 -1.73 6.15 3.84
C VAL A 24 -0.42 5.41 4.06
N MET A 25 0.42 5.44 3.03
CA MET A 25 1.79 4.93 3.12
C MET A 25 2.72 6.09 2.80
N GLY A 26 3.55 6.47 3.78
CA GLY A 26 4.46 7.60 3.65
C GLY A 26 5.59 7.34 2.65
N PRO A 27 6.39 8.38 2.35
CA PRO A 27 7.50 8.25 1.40
C PRO A 27 8.47 7.15 1.84
N HIS A 28 8.78 6.24 0.92
CA HIS A 28 9.71 5.12 1.16
C HIS A 28 9.33 4.22 2.33
N GLU A 29 8.09 4.29 2.78
CA GLU A 29 7.61 3.47 3.88
C GLU A 29 7.40 2.03 3.45
N GLU A 30 7.71 1.10 4.37
CA GLU A 30 7.34 -0.32 4.22
C GLU A 30 6.36 -0.65 5.33
N ASN A 31 5.33 -1.40 5.01
CA ASN A 31 4.35 -1.80 6.01
C ASN A 31 3.64 -3.08 5.59
N ASP A 32 3.06 -3.77 6.58
CA ASP A 32 2.32 -5.00 6.35
C ASP A 32 0.83 -4.70 6.27
N PHE A 33 0.18 -5.28 5.27
CA PHE A 33 -1.25 -5.09 5.06
C PHE A 33 -1.92 -6.45 4.87
N VAL A 34 -3.18 -6.54 5.28
CA VAL A 34 -4.01 -7.70 4.94
C VAL A 34 -4.18 -7.77 3.43
N GLN A 35 -4.39 -8.98 2.90
CA GLN A 35 -4.41 -9.21 1.46
C GLN A 35 -5.34 -8.28 0.68
N PRO A 36 -6.60 -8.05 1.10
CA PRO A 36 -7.49 -7.16 0.36
C PRO A 36 -6.95 -5.73 0.25
N VAL A 37 -6.32 -5.21 1.30
CA VAL A 37 -5.74 -3.87 1.29
C VAL A 37 -4.51 -3.83 0.38
N ALA A 38 -3.66 -4.85 0.47
CA ALA A 38 -2.48 -4.94 -0.39
C ALA A 38 -2.88 -5.00 -1.86
N ASP A 39 -3.90 -5.79 -2.19
CA ASP A 39 -4.41 -5.89 -3.55
C ASP A 39 -4.90 -4.53 -4.05
N LYS A 40 -5.57 -3.77 -3.20
CA LYS A 40 -6.08 -2.45 -3.55
C LYS A 40 -4.94 -1.47 -3.85
N PHE A 41 -3.90 -1.46 -3.02
CA PHE A 41 -2.72 -0.64 -3.28
C PHE A 41 -2.08 -0.99 -4.63
N LEU A 42 -1.90 -2.28 -4.90
CA LEU A 42 -1.27 -2.73 -6.14
C LEU A 42 -2.14 -2.42 -7.35
N GLU A 43 -3.46 -2.46 -7.20
CA GLU A 43 -4.39 -2.12 -8.28
C GLU A 43 -4.35 -0.62 -8.61
N ILE A 44 -4.32 0.24 -7.58
CA ILE A 44 -4.47 1.68 -7.75
C ILE A 44 -3.12 2.39 -7.89
N ARG A 45 -2.11 1.94 -7.17
CA ARG A 45 -0.82 2.63 -7.06
C ARG A 45 0.35 1.87 -7.66
N SER A 46 0.11 0.85 -8.46
CA SER A 46 1.18 0.19 -9.20
C SER A 46 1.63 1.09 -10.36
N PRO A 47 2.93 1.22 -10.66
CA PRO A 47 4.07 0.57 -10.01
C PRO A 47 4.68 1.39 -8.87
N LEU A 48 4.00 2.43 -8.38
CA LEU A 48 4.53 3.32 -7.33
C LEU A 48 4.71 2.57 -6.01
N VAL A 49 3.84 1.61 -5.74
CA VAL A 49 3.91 0.73 -4.58
C VAL A 49 4.10 -0.69 -5.07
N GLY A 50 4.99 -1.42 -4.45
CA GLY A 50 5.29 -2.78 -4.83
C GLY A 50 5.43 -3.72 -3.63
N ILE A 51 5.45 -5.02 -3.91
CA ILE A 51 5.66 -6.05 -2.89
C ILE A 51 7.15 -6.10 -2.55
N VAL A 52 7.43 -6.15 -1.27
CA VAL A 52 8.79 -6.31 -0.76
C VAL A 52 9.22 -7.77 -0.88
#